data_9d5f0ad477e0e615f3ca460ee77b0247
#
_entry.id   9d5f0ad477e0e615f3ca460ee77b0247
#
_cell.length_a   1.000
_cell.length_b   1.000
_cell.length_c   1.000
_cell.angle_alpha   90.00
_cell.angle_beta   90.00
_cell.angle_gamma   90.00
#
_symmetry.space_group_name_H-M   'P 1'
#
loop_
_entity.id
_entity.type
_entity.pdbx_description
1 polymer ?
#
loop_
_entity_poly.entity_id
_entity_poly.type
_entity_poly.pdbx_seq_one_letter_code
_entity_poly.pdbx_strand_id
1 'polypeptide(L)'
;MCIRDRLEVAISHFSGTSREPRFILSNENLKELVPLYEVIDQTGFEFQYLLGSFAIKSEIISRSGQEDRFTAATYGFEYTQVGIFGSRLDLGWIVEANHDDRLPSSPAVIGTRLTINDTSDTQILSGIIYDEKSEELGFLLEASRRLGICCSISIEGFYFDDTNEDNEEFKLFQAYKEDDFLRFELIYYIGD
;
A
#
# COMPACT_ATOMS: atom_id res chain seq x y z
N MET A 1 -25.23 -22.49 -7.77
CA MET A 1 -25.19 -21.46 -6.69
C MET A 1 -23.78 -21.50 -6.12
N CYS A 2 -22.90 -20.62 -6.57
CA CYS A 2 -21.56 -20.54 -5.99
C CYS A 2 -21.70 -19.90 -4.62
N ILE A 3 -21.45 -20.65 -3.57
CA ILE A 3 -21.27 -20.12 -2.23
C ILE A 3 -19.92 -19.38 -2.29
N ARG A 4 -19.97 -18.05 -2.37
CA ARG A 4 -18.79 -17.22 -2.26
C ARG A 4 -18.48 -17.19 -0.75
N ASP A 5 -17.39 -17.79 -0.38
CA ASP A 5 -16.94 -17.75 1.00
C ASP A 5 -16.78 -16.27 1.40
N ARG A 6 -17.48 -15.89 2.47
CA ARG A 6 -17.48 -14.50 2.97
C ARG A 6 -16.37 -14.25 3.96
N LEU A 7 -15.75 -15.33 4.43
CA LEU A 7 -14.70 -15.31 5.41
C LEU A 7 -13.50 -16.08 4.87
N GLU A 8 -12.37 -15.42 4.80
CA GLU A 8 -11.07 -16.01 4.49
C GLU A 8 -10.14 -15.78 5.67
N VAL A 9 -9.45 -16.83 6.10
CA VAL A 9 -8.45 -16.77 7.17
C VAL A 9 -7.26 -17.60 6.74
N ALA A 10 -6.07 -17.05 6.85
CA ALA A 10 -4.83 -17.77 6.62
C ALA A 10 -3.85 -17.56 7.78
N ILE A 11 -3.08 -18.60 8.07
CA ILE A 11 -1.95 -18.56 8.99
C ILE A 11 -0.75 -19.13 8.25
N SER A 12 0.35 -18.41 8.30
CA SER A 12 1.60 -18.81 7.66
C SER A 12 2.75 -18.78 8.66
N HIS A 13 3.73 -19.63 8.46
CA HIS A 13 4.98 -19.60 9.22
C HIS A 13 6.15 -19.82 8.28
N PHE A 14 7.17 -18.98 8.40
CA PHE A 14 8.41 -19.05 7.66
C PHE A 14 9.59 -19.06 8.62
N SER A 15 10.49 -20.04 8.46
CA SER A 15 11.77 -20.10 9.14
C SER A 15 12.85 -20.31 8.09
N GLY A 16 13.77 -19.36 7.97
CA GLY A 16 14.79 -19.38 6.92
C GLY A 16 15.50 -18.05 6.75
N THR A 17 16.37 -17.97 5.75
CA THR A 17 17.14 -16.75 5.47
C THR A 17 16.22 -15.64 4.97
N SER A 18 16.30 -14.47 5.62
CA SER A 18 15.58 -13.27 5.21
C SER A 18 15.99 -12.87 3.79
N ARG A 19 15.01 -12.38 3.00
CA ARG A 19 15.29 -11.74 1.70
C ARG A 19 15.64 -10.26 1.85
N GLU A 20 15.35 -9.69 3.01
CA GLU A 20 15.66 -8.31 3.36
C GLU A 20 17.00 -8.30 4.14
N PRO A 21 18.08 -7.73 3.59
CA PRO A 21 19.35 -7.68 4.28
C PRO A 21 19.36 -6.57 5.34
N ARG A 22 20.08 -6.80 6.42
CA ARG A 22 20.54 -5.74 7.30
C ARG A 22 21.90 -5.25 6.84
N PHE A 23 22.08 -3.93 6.73
CA PHE A 23 23.38 -3.36 6.36
C PHE A 23 24.24 -3.14 7.61
N ILE A 24 25.41 -3.73 7.61
CA ILE A 24 26.42 -3.57 8.67
C ILE A 24 27.68 -2.92 8.11
N LEU A 25 28.42 -2.24 8.97
CA LEU A 25 29.74 -1.73 8.59
C LEU A 25 30.73 -2.91 8.49
N SER A 26 31.52 -2.94 7.41
CA SER A 26 32.59 -3.91 7.23
C SER A 26 33.62 -3.82 8.34
N ASN A 27 34.06 -4.97 8.88
CA ASN A 27 35.13 -5.02 9.87
C ASN A 27 36.50 -4.60 9.31
N GLU A 28 36.68 -4.71 7.99
CA GLU A 28 37.94 -4.35 7.31
C GLU A 28 37.97 -2.88 6.88
N ASN A 29 36.80 -2.32 6.57
CA ASN A 29 36.67 -0.95 6.11
C ASN A 29 35.38 -0.32 6.67
N LEU A 30 35.48 0.47 7.74
CA LEU A 30 34.36 1.13 8.42
C LEU A 30 33.56 2.13 7.54
N LYS A 31 33.93 2.30 6.27
CA LYS A 31 33.19 3.10 5.29
C LYS A 31 32.38 2.27 4.31
N GLU A 32 32.47 0.95 4.39
CA GLU A 32 31.78 0.03 3.49
C GLU A 32 30.61 -0.62 4.21
N LEU A 33 29.41 -0.50 3.65
CA LEU A 33 28.20 -1.18 4.10
C LEU A 33 28.11 -2.55 3.40
N VAL A 34 28.01 -3.60 4.20
CA VAL A 34 27.89 -4.99 3.71
C VAL A 34 26.50 -5.51 4.05
N PRO A 35 25.76 -6.08 3.08
CA PRO A 35 24.47 -6.70 3.34
C PRO A 35 24.64 -8.03 4.09
N LEU A 36 23.98 -8.15 5.24
CA LEU A 36 23.91 -9.37 6.05
C LEU A 36 22.51 -9.97 5.96
N TYR A 37 22.43 -11.22 5.52
CA TYR A 37 21.18 -11.98 5.44
C TYR A 37 21.11 -12.94 6.63
N GLU A 38 20.24 -12.64 7.58
CA GLU A 38 20.07 -13.38 8.81
C GLU A 38 18.94 -14.41 8.68
N VAL A 39 18.96 -15.43 9.51
CA VAL A 39 17.86 -16.39 9.63
C VAL A 39 16.76 -15.78 10.48
N ILE A 40 15.54 -15.81 9.97
CA ILE A 40 14.36 -15.27 10.65
C ILE A 40 13.31 -16.34 10.89
N ASP A 41 12.49 -16.09 11.91
CA ASP A 41 11.24 -16.80 12.15
C ASP A 41 10.09 -15.79 12.09
N GLN A 42 9.19 -15.99 11.14
CA GLN A 42 8.05 -15.11 10.91
C GLN A 42 6.76 -15.92 10.94
N THR A 43 5.79 -15.45 11.72
CA THR A 43 4.41 -15.96 11.70
C THR A 43 3.51 -14.86 11.14
N GLY A 44 2.68 -15.20 10.17
CA GLY A 44 1.68 -14.32 9.57
C GLY A 44 0.27 -14.79 9.85
N PHE A 45 -0.62 -13.86 10.03
CA PHE A 45 -2.06 -14.05 10.11
C PHE A 45 -2.77 -13.11 9.15
N GLU A 46 -3.64 -13.65 8.32
CA GLU A 46 -4.44 -12.90 7.35
C GLU A 46 -5.91 -13.18 7.61
N PHE A 47 -6.72 -12.15 7.51
CA PHE A 47 -8.15 -12.20 7.71
C PHE A 47 -8.86 -11.32 6.70
N GLN A 48 -9.91 -11.84 6.05
CA GLN A 48 -10.80 -11.06 5.21
C GLN A 48 -12.25 -11.50 5.46
N TYR A 49 -13.12 -10.53 5.62
CA TYR A 49 -14.55 -10.75 5.78
C TYR A 49 -15.36 -9.83 4.86
N LEU A 50 -16.26 -10.43 4.07
CA LEU A 50 -17.13 -9.72 3.14
C LEU A 50 -18.57 -9.72 3.64
N LEU A 51 -19.17 -8.54 3.81
CA LEU A 51 -20.55 -8.36 4.24
C LEU A 51 -21.28 -7.40 3.29
N GLY A 52 -21.97 -7.96 2.29
CA GLY A 52 -22.63 -7.16 1.26
C GLY A 52 -21.62 -6.33 0.46
N SER A 53 -21.71 -5.01 0.57
CA SER A 53 -20.78 -4.05 -0.05
C SER A 53 -19.58 -3.69 0.83
N PHE A 54 -19.45 -4.29 2.00
CA PHE A 54 -18.35 -4.04 2.94
C PHE A 54 -17.31 -5.16 2.87
N ALA A 55 -16.05 -4.78 2.96
CA ALA A 55 -14.94 -5.70 3.18
C ALA A 55 -14.09 -5.21 4.35
N ILE A 56 -13.77 -6.13 5.27
CA ILE A 56 -12.85 -5.90 6.37
C ILE A 56 -11.65 -6.81 6.13
N LYS A 57 -10.45 -6.26 6.20
CA LYS A 57 -9.20 -6.98 5.96
C LYS A 57 -8.23 -6.72 7.10
N SER A 58 -7.40 -7.69 7.42
CA SER A 58 -6.31 -7.52 8.38
C SER A 58 -5.18 -8.46 8.04
N GLU A 59 -3.97 -7.93 8.06
CA GLU A 59 -2.73 -8.69 7.94
C GLU A 59 -1.86 -8.36 9.14
N ILE A 60 -1.34 -9.39 9.81
CA ILE A 60 -0.49 -9.23 10.98
C ILE A 60 0.70 -10.15 10.82
N ILE A 61 1.90 -9.66 11.02
CA ILE A 61 3.11 -10.46 11.09
C ILE A 61 3.82 -10.25 12.42
N SER A 62 4.42 -11.31 12.93
CA SER A 62 5.41 -11.24 14.01
C SER A 62 6.69 -11.90 13.55
N ARG A 63 7.79 -11.16 13.60
CA ARG A 63 9.12 -11.61 13.11
C ARG A 63 10.18 -11.44 14.17
N SER A 64 11.12 -12.39 14.19
CA SER A 64 12.35 -12.35 15.00
C SER A 64 13.54 -12.86 14.18
N GLY A 65 14.76 -12.61 14.64
CA GLY A 65 16.00 -13.13 14.08
C GLY A 65 16.91 -12.08 13.42
N GLN A 66 16.42 -10.89 13.07
CA GLN A 66 17.28 -9.81 12.56
C GLN A 66 17.66 -8.79 13.64
N GLU A 67 16.76 -8.55 14.56
CA GLU A 67 16.91 -7.69 15.74
C GLU A 67 15.93 -8.17 16.80
N ASP A 68 15.44 -7.30 17.67
CA ASP A 68 14.37 -7.62 18.59
C ASP A 68 13.12 -8.08 17.82
N ARG A 69 12.30 -8.90 18.46
CA ARG A 69 11.02 -9.33 17.89
C ARG A 69 10.13 -8.11 17.69
N PHE A 70 9.55 -7.99 16.50
CA PHE A 70 8.58 -6.95 16.20
C PHE A 70 7.28 -7.54 15.67
N THR A 71 6.25 -6.73 15.72
CA THR A 71 4.95 -6.98 15.08
C THR A 71 4.67 -5.85 14.09
N ALA A 72 4.19 -6.21 12.90
CA ALA A 72 3.63 -5.24 11.98
C ALA A 72 2.22 -5.69 11.57
N ALA A 73 1.31 -4.74 11.41
CA ALA A 73 -0.09 -5.01 11.13
C ALA A 73 -0.67 -3.97 10.18
N THR A 74 -1.54 -4.43 9.29
CA THR A 74 -2.37 -3.59 8.43
C THR A 74 -3.83 -3.96 8.66
N TYR A 75 -4.68 -2.94 8.85
CA TYR A 75 -6.12 -3.08 9.00
C TYR A 75 -6.80 -2.27 7.90
N GLY A 76 -7.62 -2.93 7.09
CA GLY A 76 -8.31 -2.33 5.97
C GLY A 76 -9.83 -2.45 6.10
N PHE A 77 -10.52 -1.39 5.68
CA PHE A 77 -11.96 -1.35 5.51
C PHE A 77 -12.29 -0.80 4.14
N GLU A 78 -13.14 -1.50 3.39
CA GLU A 78 -13.63 -1.04 2.10
C GLU A 78 -15.16 -1.04 2.09
N TYR A 79 -15.76 -0.04 1.43
CA TYR A 79 -17.19 0.03 1.19
C TYR A 79 -17.45 0.47 -0.25
N THR A 80 -18.22 -0.32 -1.01
CA THR A 80 -18.54 0.00 -2.40
C THR A 80 -20.01 0.39 -2.54
N GLN A 81 -20.25 1.60 -3.03
CA GLN A 81 -21.55 2.11 -3.46
C GLN A 81 -21.71 1.84 -4.95
N VAL A 82 -22.59 0.89 -5.28
CA VAL A 82 -22.86 0.49 -6.66
C VAL A 82 -23.91 1.42 -7.26
N GLY A 83 -23.67 1.90 -8.48
CA GLY A 83 -24.65 2.68 -9.26
C GLY A 83 -24.96 4.04 -8.64
N ILE A 84 -23.94 4.77 -8.16
CA ILE A 84 -24.15 6.12 -7.57
C ILE A 84 -24.91 7.04 -8.52
N PHE A 85 -25.80 7.84 -7.96
CA PHE A 85 -26.69 8.77 -8.70
C PHE A 85 -27.57 8.07 -9.77
N GLY A 86 -27.86 6.76 -9.61
CA GLY A 86 -28.63 5.99 -10.60
C GLY A 86 -27.90 5.78 -11.93
N SER A 87 -26.58 5.88 -11.91
CA SER A 87 -25.70 5.71 -13.08
C SER A 87 -25.02 4.35 -13.09
N ARG A 88 -24.04 4.14 -13.99
CA ARG A 88 -23.16 2.96 -14.01
C ARG A 88 -21.89 3.16 -13.15
N LEU A 89 -21.78 4.27 -12.43
CA LEU A 89 -20.60 4.56 -11.64
C LEU A 89 -20.66 3.81 -10.32
N ASP A 90 -19.57 3.13 -9.99
CA ASP A 90 -19.37 2.55 -8.65
C ASP A 90 -18.31 3.35 -7.91
N LEU A 91 -18.57 3.69 -6.65
CA LEU A 91 -17.65 4.41 -5.79
C LEU A 91 -17.24 3.53 -4.61
N GLY A 92 -15.99 3.17 -4.55
CA GLY A 92 -15.36 2.48 -3.43
C GLY A 92 -14.73 3.49 -2.46
N TRP A 93 -14.96 3.31 -1.18
CA TRP A 93 -14.28 4.01 -0.08
C TRP A 93 -13.29 3.04 0.53
N ILE A 94 -12.07 3.50 0.78
CA ILE A 94 -10.97 2.70 1.31
C ILE A 94 -10.43 3.43 2.53
N VAL A 95 -10.30 2.72 3.65
CA VAL A 95 -9.61 3.19 4.84
C VAL A 95 -8.63 2.12 5.27
N GLU A 96 -7.38 2.48 5.49
CA GLU A 96 -6.34 1.57 5.91
C GLU A 96 -5.51 2.22 7.02
N ALA A 97 -5.17 1.44 8.03
CA ALA A 97 -4.29 1.83 9.11
C ALA A 97 -3.13 0.84 9.21
N ASN A 98 -1.92 1.36 9.29
CA ASN A 98 -0.70 0.58 9.36
C ASN A 98 -0.02 0.77 10.71
N HIS A 99 0.57 -0.30 11.23
CA HIS A 99 1.36 -0.30 12.45
C HIS A 99 2.61 -1.15 12.25
N ASP A 100 3.76 -0.67 12.70
CA ASP A 100 5.01 -1.42 12.71
C ASP A 100 5.80 -1.00 13.95
N ASP A 101 6.09 -1.97 14.84
CA ASP A 101 6.84 -1.72 16.08
C ASP A 101 8.23 -1.09 15.86
N ARG A 102 8.77 -1.23 14.64
CA ARG A 102 10.08 -0.67 14.26
C ARG A 102 10.02 0.82 13.90
N LEU A 103 8.82 1.29 13.59
CA LEU A 103 8.59 2.67 13.16
C LEU A 103 7.98 3.47 14.30
N PRO A 104 8.40 4.71 14.48
CA PRO A 104 7.82 5.58 15.51
C PRO A 104 6.41 6.04 15.17
N SER A 105 5.95 5.84 13.94
CA SER A 105 4.70 6.35 13.41
C SER A 105 3.81 5.24 12.84
N SER A 106 2.52 5.54 12.68
CA SER A 106 1.49 4.60 12.21
C SER A 106 0.61 5.30 11.17
N PRO A 107 1.03 5.36 9.90
CA PRO A 107 0.31 6.08 8.88
C PRO A 107 -1.04 5.44 8.58
N ALA A 108 -2.03 6.29 8.32
CA ALA A 108 -3.35 5.91 7.85
C ALA A 108 -3.59 6.38 6.42
N VAL A 109 -4.36 5.61 5.66
CA VAL A 109 -4.74 5.93 4.28
C VAL A 109 -6.25 6.05 4.20
N ILE A 110 -6.75 7.11 3.57
CA ILE A 110 -8.14 7.27 3.19
C ILE A 110 -8.18 7.47 1.69
N GLY A 111 -8.90 6.60 0.99
CA GLY A 111 -8.95 6.64 -0.46
C GLY A 111 -10.32 6.40 -1.04
N THR A 112 -10.45 6.70 -2.32
CA THR A 112 -11.64 6.43 -3.12
C THR A 112 -11.26 5.79 -4.45
N ARG A 113 -12.05 4.82 -4.88
CA ARG A 113 -11.96 4.20 -6.20
C ARG A 113 -13.24 4.44 -6.97
N LEU A 114 -13.17 5.16 -8.07
CA LEU A 114 -14.27 5.35 -8.99
C LEU A 114 -14.11 4.41 -10.19
N THR A 115 -15.11 3.55 -10.41
CA THR A 115 -15.18 2.66 -11.57
C THR A 115 -16.35 3.09 -12.45
N ILE A 116 -16.09 3.39 -13.72
CA ILE A 116 -17.13 3.91 -14.62
C ILE A 116 -18.00 2.79 -15.20
N ASN A 117 -17.55 1.54 -15.13
CA ASN A 117 -18.22 0.36 -15.69
C ASN A 117 -18.52 0.52 -17.19
N ASP A 118 -17.62 1.15 -17.93
CA ASP A 118 -17.66 1.27 -19.38
C ASP A 118 -16.86 0.15 -20.06
N THR A 119 -17.02 0.04 -21.38
CA THR A 119 -16.28 -0.95 -22.18
C THR A 119 -14.79 -0.67 -22.25
N SER A 120 -14.37 0.50 -21.82
CA SER A 120 -12.97 0.95 -21.78
C SER A 120 -12.29 0.70 -20.44
N ASP A 121 -13.00 0.07 -19.47
CA ASP A 121 -12.47 -0.24 -18.14
C ASP A 121 -11.83 0.99 -17.46
N THR A 122 -12.59 2.11 -17.44
CA THR A 122 -12.10 3.36 -16.87
C THR A 122 -12.18 3.32 -15.36
N GLN A 123 -11.03 3.52 -14.71
CA GLN A 123 -10.91 3.52 -13.25
C GLN A 123 -10.08 4.72 -12.79
N ILE A 124 -10.43 5.26 -11.63
CA ILE A 124 -9.70 6.32 -10.96
C ILE A 124 -9.56 5.92 -9.49
N LEU A 125 -8.36 5.93 -8.97
CA LEU A 125 -8.03 5.76 -7.55
C LEU A 125 -7.41 7.07 -7.07
N SER A 126 -7.88 7.58 -5.94
CA SER A 126 -7.26 8.71 -5.27
C SER A 126 -7.21 8.46 -3.78
N GLY A 127 -6.19 8.99 -3.10
CA GLY A 127 -6.03 8.78 -1.68
C GLY A 127 -5.17 9.83 -1.01
N ILE A 128 -5.30 9.86 0.29
CA ILE A 128 -4.53 10.67 1.21
C ILE A 128 -3.87 9.72 2.20
N ILE A 129 -2.57 9.86 2.38
CA ILE A 129 -1.80 9.19 3.41
C ILE A 129 -1.50 10.24 4.47
N TYR A 130 -1.82 9.96 5.72
CA TYR A 130 -1.58 10.86 6.84
C TYR A 130 -0.88 10.14 7.97
N ASP A 131 0.17 10.74 8.49
CA ASP A 131 0.87 10.31 9.69
C ASP A 131 0.63 11.33 10.82
N GLU A 132 -0.03 10.89 11.90
CA GLU A 132 -0.40 11.77 13.01
C GLU A 132 0.84 12.26 13.79
N LYS A 133 1.90 11.45 13.85
CA LYS A 133 3.07 11.76 14.68
C LYS A 133 4.04 12.73 14.00
N SER A 134 4.28 12.53 12.71
CA SER A 134 5.12 13.44 11.91
C SER A 134 4.32 14.61 11.32
N GLU A 135 2.98 14.57 11.39
CA GLU A 135 2.05 15.51 10.76
C GLU A 135 2.26 15.63 9.23
N GLU A 136 2.84 14.59 8.62
CA GLU A 136 3.08 14.52 7.19
C GLU A 136 1.84 14.09 6.43
N LEU A 137 1.68 14.64 5.22
CA LEU A 137 0.58 14.35 4.34
C LEU A 137 1.09 13.95 2.96
N GLY A 138 0.55 12.86 2.41
CA GLY A 138 0.81 12.45 1.04
C GLY A 138 -0.49 12.32 0.25
N PHE A 139 -0.46 12.67 -1.05
CA PHE A 139 -1.58 12.49 -1.98
C PHE A 139 -1.18 11.56 -3.09
N LEU A 140 -2.05 10.61 -3.41
CA LEU A 140 -1.88 9.72 -4.55
C LEU A 140 -3.07 9.84 -5.51
N LEU A 141 -2.77 9.72 -6.81
CA LEU A 141 -3.75 9.66 -7.88
C LEU A 141 -3.31 8.65 -8.92
N GLU A 142 -4.19 7.71 -9.24
CA GLU A 142 -4.02 6.80 -10.36
C GLU A 142 -5.29 6.83 -11.22
N ALA A 143 -5.13 6.86 -12.53
CA ALA A 143 -6.24 6.74 -13.45
C ALA A 143 -5.82 5.89 -14.64
N SER A 144 -6.70 5.02 -15.11
CA SER A 144 -6.44 4.19 -16.28
C SER A 144 -7.68 4.05 -17.16
N ARG A 145 -7.42 3.89 -18.47
CA ARG A 145 -8.47 3.67 -19.47
C ARG A 145 -7.91 2.95 -20.69
N ARG A 146 -8.69 2.02 -21.23
CA ARG A 146 -8.45 1.46 -22.57
C ARG A 146 -8.89 2.41 -23.67
N LEU A 147 -8.06 2.53 -24.71
CA LEU A 147 -8.34 3.31 -25.92
C LEU A 147 -8.57 2.34 -27.09
N GLY A 148 -9.78 1.80 -27.18
CA GLY A 148 -10.12 0.77 -28.16
C GLY A 148 -9.46 -0.58 -27.87
N ILE A 149 -9.07 -1.30 -28.92
CA ILE A 149 -8.51 -2.66 -28.80
C ILE A 149 -6.97 -2.68 -28.72
N CYS A 150 -6.33 -1.62 -29.15
CA CYS A 150 -4.86 -1.60 -29.31
C CYS A 150 -4.10 -0.85 -28.21
N CYS A 151 -4.79 -0.07 -27.39
CA CYS A 151 -4.08 0.87 -26.58
C CYS A 151 -4.66 1.00 -25.17
N SER A 152 -3.84 1.40 -24.22
CA SER A 152 -4.28 1.90 -22.92
C SER A 152 -3.49 3.14 -22.53
N ILE A 153 -4.13 4.01 -21.76
CA ILE A 153 -3.51 5.18 -21.17
C ILE A 153 -3.64 5.10 -19.66
N SER A 154 -2.59 5.48 -18.94
CA SER A 154 -2.62 5.66 -17.50
C SER A 154 -1.94 6.95 -17.07
N ILE A 155 -2.39 7.45 -15.95
CA ILE A 155 -1.83 8.60 -15.24
C ILE A 155 -1.59 8.14 -13.82
N GLU A 156 -0.42 8.44 -13.28
CA GLU A 156 -0.05 8.19 -11.90
C GLU A 156 0.64 9.43 -11.35
N GLY A 157 0.23 9.86 -10.18
CA GLY A 157 0.82 11.01 -9.50
C GLY A 157 0.96 10.77 -8.02
N PHE A 158 2.03 11.26 -7.45
CA PHE A 158 2.26 11.30 -6.02
C PHE A 158 2.78 12.69 -5.64
N TYR A 159 2.22 13.24 -4.56
CA TYR A 159 2.62 14.50 -3.99
C TYR A 159 2.84 14.34 -2.49
N PHE A 160 3.96 14.85 -1.98
CA PHE A 160 4.33 14.84 -0.58
C PHE A 160 4.27 16.26 -0.03
N ASP A 161 3.46 16.48 0.99
CA ASP A 161 3.37 17.76 1.70
C ASP A 161 4.12 17.65 3.04
N ASP A 162 5.22 18.38 3.17
CA ASP A 162 5.99 18.50 4.40
C ASP A 162 5.58 19.79 5.12
N THR A 163 4.50 19.69 5.90
CA THR A 163 3.91 20.86 6.58
C THR A 163 4.67 21.32 7.82
N ASN A 164 5.62 20.54 8.36
CA ASN A 164 6.29 20.85 9.63
C ASN A 164 7.82 20.83 9.52
N GLU A 165 8.40 21.97 9.18
CA GLU A 165 9.87 22.15 9.19
C GLU A 165 10.49 22.09 10.61
N ASP A 166 9.67 22.27 11.66
CA ASP A 166 10.15 22.43 13.04
C ASP A 166 10.27 21.11 13.84
N ASN A 167 9.76 20.00 13.32
CA ASN A 167 9.90 18.70 13.99
C ASN A 167 11.14 17.97 13.49
N GLU A 168 12.22 18.00 14.29
CA GLU A 168 13.45 17.21 14.06
C GLU A 168 13.26 15.68 14.32
N GLU A 169 12.09 15.25 14.79
CA GLU A 169 11.78 13.84 14.97
C GLU A 169 11.51 13.17 13.63
N PHE A 170 11.71 11.86 13.57
CA PHE A 170 11.57 10.99 12.39
C PHE A 170 10.38 11.38 11.49
N LYS A 171 10.69 11.77 10.26
CA LYS A 171 9.72 12.08 9.20
C LYS A 171 9.71 10.94 8.19
N LEU A 172 8.55 10.33 7.97
CA LEU A 172 8.39 9.21 7.07
C LEU A 172 8.66 9.60 5.61
N PHE A 173 8.19 10.80 5.19
CA PHE A 173 8.28 11.27 3.82
C PHE A 173 9.47 12.21 3.55
N GLN A 174 10.24 12.58 4.58
CA GLN A 174 11.36 13.52 4.41
C GLN A 174 12.36 13.09 3.33
N ALA A 175 12.59 11.78 3.17
CA ALA A 175 13.45 11.26 2.12
C ALA A 175 12.86 11.41 0.71
N TYR A 176 11.56 11.63 0.59
CA TYR A 176 10.78 11.66 -0.66
C TYR A 176 10.18 13.03 -0.97
N LYS A 177 10.39 14.04 -0.13
CA LYS A 177 9.75 15.36 -0.27
C LYS A 177 10.06 16.11 -1.58
N GLU A 178 11.14 15.73 -2.26
CA GLU A 178 11.52 16.26 -3.58
C GLU A 178 11.17 15.29 -4.72
N ASP A 179 10.54 14.15 -4.40
CA ASP A 179 10.21 13.08 -5.35
C ASP A 179 8.74 13.14 -5.81
N ASP A 180 8.13 14.32 -5.76
CA ASP A 180 6.83 14.54 -6.38
C ASP A 180 6.90 14.17 -7.85
N PHE A 181 5.93 13.39 -8.32
CA PHE A 181 5.93 13.02 -9.71
C PHE A 181 4.52 12.97 -10.31
N LEU A 182 4.48 13.16 -11.62
CA LEU A 182 3.32 12.89 -12.45
C LEU A 182 3.79 12.09 -13.68
N ARG A 183 3.35 10.84 -13.78
CA ARG A 183 3.68 9.92 -14.86
C ARG A 183 2.49 9.76 -15.79
N PHE A 184 2.74 9.86 -17.09
CA PHE A 184 1.81 9.51 -18.15
C PHE A 184 2.37 8.30 -18.89
N GLU A 185 1.55 7.28 -19.08
CA GLU A 185 1.93 6.09 -19.82
C GLU A 185 0.91 5.81 -20.93
N LEU A 186 1.41 5.55 -22.12
CA LEU A 186 0.63 5.06 -23.25
C LEU A 186 1.20 3.71 -23.68
N ILE A 187 0.39 2.67 -23.56
CA ILE A 187 0.76 1.33 -23.99
C ILE A 187 0.05 1.01 -25.29
N TYR A 188 0.83 0.60 -26.30
CA TYR A 188 0.33 0.09 -27.56
C TYR A 188 0.55 -1.41 -27.66
N TYR A 189 -0.52 -2.17 -27.79
CA TYR A 189 -0.46 -3.62 -27.94
C TYR A 189 -0.32 -3.97 -29.43
N ILE A 190 0.80 -4.57 -29.80
CA ILE A 190 1.04 -5.11 -31.13
C ILE A 190 0.57 -6.55 -31.08
N GLY A 191 -0.58 -6.82 -31.70
CA GLY A 191 -1.13 -8.16 -31.87
C GLY A 191 -1.24 -8.48 -33.35
N ASP A 192 -1.00 -9.73 -33.70
CA ASP A 192 -1.30 -10.28 -35.03
C ASP A 192 -2.81 -10.53 -35.19
#